data_6c65952a7150a52123217388962d740d
#
_entry.id   6c65952a7150a52123217388962d740d
#
_cell.length_a   1.000
_cell.length_b   1.000
_cell.length_c   1.000
_cell.angle_alpha   90.00
_cell.angle_beta   90.00
_cell.angle_gamma   90.00
#
_symmetry.space_group_name_H-M   'P 1'
#
loop_
_entity.id
_entity.type
_entity.pdbx_description
1 polymer ?
#
loop_
_entity_poly.entity_id
_entity_poly.type
_entity_poly.pdbx_seq_one_letter_code
_entity_poly.pdbx_strand_id
1 'polypeptide(L)'
;MFSYGLKEHWQHGEAASANPEDIASERMQQKELNARYTPEDRFNGDESYVNPFNPPDRGMATHKISGKKKNKFRITIFFACNATGTEKLPPFFIGKSAKPRCFQKKTGKELGFYYRNNKKAWMTAILFEE
;
A
#
# COMPACT_ATOMS: atom_id res chain seq x y z
N MET A 1 -32.97 18.99 -30.50
CA MET A 1 -31.72 18.28 -30.12
C MET A 1 -32.01 17.56 -28.82
N PHE A 2 -32.24 16.23 -28.86
CA PHE A 2 -32.61 15.47 -27.70
C PHE A 2 -31.36 15.14 -26.86
N SER A 3 -31.26 15.72 -25.68
CA SER A 3 -30.23 15.35 -24.69
C SER A 3 -30.62 14.03 -24.05
N TYR A 4 -29.91 12.98 -24.32
CA TYR A 4 -30.17 11.62 -23.77
C TYR A 4 -29.82 11.47 -22.28
N GLY A 5 -29.58 12.56 -21.56
CA GLY A 5 -29.30 12.49 -20.11
C GLY A 5 -28.03 11.71 -19.72
N LEU A 6 -27.15 11.43 -20.67
CA LEU A 6 -25.87 10.75 -20.42
C LEU A 6 -24.98 11.64 -19.59
N LYS A 7 -24.52 11.13 -18.45
CA LYS A 7 -23.54 11.76 -17.58
C LYS A 7 -22.29 10.89 -17.54
N GLU A 8 -21.16 11.54 -17.55
CA GLU A 8 -19.88 10.87 -17.36
C GLU A 8 -19.77 10.43 -15.89
N HIS A 9 -19.61 9.13 -15.65
CA HIS A 9 -19.41 8.57 -14.35
C HIS A 9 -18.00 7.98 -14.25
N TRP A 10 -17.25 8.44 -13.26
CA TRP A 10 -15.95 7.85 -12.93
C TRP A 10 -16.17 6.48 -12.31
N GLN A 11 -15.52 5.45 -12.85
CA GLN A 11 -15.46 4.16 -12.20
C GLN A 11 -14.47 4.24 -11.03
N HIS A 12 -14.97 4.12 -9.82
CA HIS A 12 -14.18 4.12 -8.60
C HIS A 12 -14.06 2.68 -8.09
N GLY A 13 -12.86 2.10 -8.24
CA GLY A 13 -12.43 0.87 -7.57
C GLY A 13 -13.27 -0.38 -7.83
N GLU A 14 -12.87 -1.48 -7.22
CA GLU A 14 -13.53 -2.79 -7.31
C GLU A 14 -14.79 -2.91 -6.40
N ALA A 15 -15.06 -1.90 -5.59
CA ALA A 15 -16.16 -1.93 -4.60
C ALA A 15 -17.55 -2.14 -5.21
N ALA A 16 -17.75 -1.79 -6.48
CA ALA A 16 -19.03 -1.96 -7.18
C ALA A 16 -19.32 -3.42 -7.59
N SER A 17 -18.32 -4.31 -7.55
CA SER A 17 -18.47 -5.72 -7.91
C SER A 17 -18.77 -6.64 -6.71
N ALA A 18 -18.72 -6.13 -5.47
CA ALA A 18 -18.95 -6.93 -4.29
C ALA A 18 -20.46 -7.09 -4.02
N ASN A 19 -20.90 -8.33 -3.72
CA ASN A 19 -22.28 -8.61 -3.36
C ASN A 19 -22.64 -7.96 -2.01
N PRO A 20 -23.72 -7.16 -1.91
CA PRO A 20 -24.10 -6.50 -0.66
C PRO A 20 -24.37 -7.46 0.51
N GLU A 21 -24.88 -8.68 0.23
CA GLU A 21 -25.14 -9.69 1.25
C GLU A 21 -23.86 -10.25 1.85
N ASP A 22 -22.84 -10.51 1.02
CA ASP A 22 -21.53 -10.98 1.46
C ASP A 22 -20.85 -9.90 2.31
N ILE A 23 -20.93 -8.64 1.89
CA ILE A 23 -20.40 -7.50 2.67
C ILE A 23 -21.06 -7.41 4.04
N ALA A 24 -22.38 -7.58 4.12
CA ALA A 24 -23.10 -7.51 5.39
C ALA A 24 -22.69 -8.65 6.32
N SER A 25 -22.57 -9.87 5.79
CA SER A 25 -22.12 -11.06 6.52
C SER A 25 -20.70 -10.88 7.07
N GLU A 26 -19.76 -10.45 6.24
CA GLU A 26 -18.38 -10.21 6.67
C GLU A 26 -18.28 -9.10 7.71
N ARG A 27 -19.06 -8.02 7.58
CA ARG A 27 -19.09 -6.96 8.58
C ARG A 27 -19.57 -7.45 9.94
N MET A 28 -20.53 -8.36 9.99
CA MET A 28 -20.98 -8.96 11.24
C MET A 28 -19.88 -9.80 11.88
N GLN A 29 -19.23 -10.67 11.11
CA GLN A 29 -18.11 -11.49 11.59
C GLN A 29 -16.95 -10.63 12.10
N GLN A 30 -16.59 -9.57 11.36
CA GLN A 30 -15.54 -8.63 11.78
C GLN A 30 -15.94 -7.89 13.07
N LYS A 31 -17.22 -7.53 13.23
CA LYS A 31 -17.70 -6.88 14.45
C LYS A 31 -17.59 -7.80 15.66
N GLU A 32 -17.95 -9.07 15.53
CA GLU A 32 -17.81 -10.07 16.59
C GLU A 32 -16.35 -10.32 16.96
N LEU A 33 -15.50 -10.46 15.95
CA LEU A 33 -14.06 -10.63 16.16
C LEU A 33 -13.46 -9.41 16.89
N ASN A 34 -13.79 -8.23 16.41
CA ASN A 34 -13.31 -6.98 17.00
C ASN A 34 -13.82 -6.74 18.43
N ALA A 35 -14.98 -7.27 18.80
CA ALA A 35 -15.51 -7.16 20.16
C ALA A 35 -14.71 -7.97 21.20
N ARG A 36 -13.86 -8.91 20.76
CA ARG A 36 -13.00 -9.72 21.64
C ARG A 36 -11.74 -9.00 22.09
N TYR A 37 -11.38 -7.90 21.43
CA TYR A 37 -10.16 -7.16 21.67
C TYR A 37 -10.46 -5.70 22.01
N THR A 38 -9.65 -5.11 22.86
CA THR A 38 -9.74 -3.67 23.13
C THR A 38 -9.33 -2.86 21.89
N PRO A 39 -9.75 -1.61 21.74
CA PRO A 39 -9.32 -0.77 20.62
C PRO A 39 -7.79 -0.63 20.52
N GLU A 40 -7.10 -0.67 21.66
CA GLU A 40 -5.63 -0.61 21.76
C GLU A 40 -4.97 -1.84 21.16
N ASP A 41 -5.60 -3.02 21.28
CA ASP A 41 -5.08 -4.30 20.80
C ASP A 41 -5.49 -4.64 19.36
N ARG A 42 -6.29 -3.78 18.72
CA ARG A 42 -6.72 -3.96 17.33
C ARG A 42 -5.86 -3.15 16.40
N PHE A 43 -5.08 -3.82 15.57
CA PHE A 43 -4.21 -3.18 14.58
C PHE A 43 -4.81 -3.30 13.18
N ASN A 44 -4.63 -2.26 12.39
CA ASN A 44 -4.84 -2.28 10.95
C ASN A 44 -3.54 -1.93 10.26
N GLY A 45 -3.21 -2.67 9.22
CA GLY A 45 -2.02 -2.44 8.43
C GLY A 45 -2.31 -2.56 6.95
N ASP A 46 -1.60 -1.78 6.15
CA ASP A 46 -1.70 -1.79 4.70
C ASP A 46 -0.35 -1.47 4.06
N GLU A 47 -0.18 -1.93 2.81
CA GLU A 47 1.00 -1.67 2.03
C GLU A 47 0.80 -0.47 1.11
N SER A 48 1.81 0.38 1.08
CA SER A 48 1.99 1.37 0.04
C SER A 48 3.28 1.08 -0.73
N TYR A 49 3.44 1.69 -1.89
CA TYR A 49 4.68 1.53 -2.65
C TYR A 49 5.18 2.84 -3.23
N VAL A 50 6.48 2.92 -3.36
CA VAL A 50 7.17 4.04 -4.00
C VAL A 50 7.95 3.52 -5.20
N ASN A 51 7.87 4.25 -6.30
CA ASN A 51 8.70 4.05 -7.50
C ASN A 51 9.72 5.19 -7.61
N PRO A 52 10.85 5.13 -6.90
CA PRO A 52 11.73 6.29 -6.71
C PRO A 52 12.39 6.80 -7.99
N PHE A 53 12.38 6.00 -9.06
CA PHE A 53 12.98 6.36 -10.35
C PHE A 53 11.97 6.66 -11.45
N ASN A 54 10.68 6.76 -11.11
CA ASN A 54 9.68 7.18 -12.07
C ASN A 54 9.69 8.70 -12.20
N PRO A 55 9.72 9.23 -13.42
CA PRO A 55 9.49 10.65 -13.63
C PRO A 55 8.06 11.01 -13.21
N PRO A 56 7.79 12.25 -12.82
CA PRO A 56 6.44 12.70 -12.54
C PRO A 56 5.54 12.49 -13.77
N ASP A 57 4.31 12.06 -13.56
CA ASP A 57 3.34 11.80 -14.64
C ASP A 57 2.87 13.10 -15.32
N ARG A 58 3.04 14.24 -14.66
CA ARG A 58 2.66 15.56 -15.15
C ARG A 58 3.77 16.57 -14.85
N GLY A 59 3.99 17.48 -15.77
CA GLY A 59 4.93 18.57 -15.63
C GLY A 59 4.47 19.77 -16.47
N MET A 60 4.93 20.95 -16.10
CA MET A 60 4.73 22.16 -16.92
C MET A 60 5.72 22.14 -18.08
N ALA A 61 5.21 22.23 -19.29
CA ALA A 61 6.03 22.28 -20.49
C ALA A 61 5.37 23.16 -21.56
N THR A 62 6.18 23.79 -22.37
CA THR A 62 5.73 24.65 -23.49
C THR A 62 5.28 23.83 -24.70
N HIS A 63 5.61 22.54 -24.74
CA HIS A 63 5.25 21.61 -25.82
C HIS A 63 5.00 20.22 -25.27
N LYS A 64 4.33 19.37 -26.07
CA LYS A 64 4.05 17.98 -25.70
C LYS A 64 5.34 17.20 -25.53
N ILE A 65 5.58 16.65 -24.33
CA ILE A 65 6.73 15.81 -24.02
C ILE A 65 6.37 14.36 -24.30
N SER A 66 7.23 13.64 -25.03
CA SER A 66 7.06 12.21 -25.24
C SER A 66 7.22 11.45 -23.91
N GLY A 67 6.33 10.50 -23.67
CA GLY A 67 6.34 9.69 -22.45
C GLY A 67 7.64 8.88 -22.32
N LYS A 68 8.25 8.91 -21.12
CA LYS A 68 9.36 8.02 -20.78
C LYS A 68 8.82 6.70 -20.28
N LYS A 69 9.49 5.58 -20.64
CA LYS A 69 9.16 4.27 -20.10
C LYS A 69 9.30 4.28 -18.58
N LYS A 70 8.20 3.91 -17.88
CA LYS A 70 8.19 3.83 -16.40
C LYS A 70 9.20 2.78 -15.91
N ASN A 71 9.98 3.16 -14.90
CA ASN A 71 10.88 2.23 -14.24
C ASN A 71 10.06 1.30 -13.33
N LYS A 72 10.27 -0.02 -13.44
CA LYS A 72 9.58 -1.04 -12.64
C LYS A 72 10.22 -1.26 -11.26
N PHE A 73 11.20 -0.45 -10.88
CA PHE A 73 11.79 -0.54 -9.55
C PHE A 73 10.81 0.03 -8.54
N ARG A 74 10.53 -0.75 -7.51
CA ARG A 74 9.64 -0.35 -6.41
C ARG A 74 10.23 -0.74 -5.06
N ILE A 75 9.82 0.00 -4.06
CA ILE A 75 9.98 -0.32 -2.65
C ILE A 75 8.59 -0.38 -2.06
N THR A 76 8.24 -1.45 -1.39
CA THR A 76 6.98 -1.56 -0.65
C THR A 76 7.24 -1.15 0.80
N ILE A 77 6.31 -0.44 1.38
CA ILE A 77 6.33 0.01 2.76
C ILE A 77 5.03 -0.44 3.39
N PHE A 78 5.12 -1.22 4.46
CA PHE A 78 3.96 -1.60 5.26
C PHE A 78 3.85 -0.67 6.45
N PHE A 79 2.65 -0.14 6.66
CA PHE A 79 2.30 0.71 7.79
C PHE A 79 1.22 0.05 8.61
N ALA A 80 1.34 0.10 9.93
CA ALA A 80 0.32 -0.39 10.83
C ALA A 80 0.17 0.52 12.06
N CYS A 81 -1.06 0.66 12.52
CA CYS A 81 -1.38 1.35 13.77
C CYS A 81 -2.58 0.69 14.43
N ASN A 82 -2.71 0.89 15.75
CA ASN A 82 -3.88 0.42 16.48
C ASN A 82 -5.12 1.31 16.23
N ALA A 83 -6.30 0.83 16.61
CA ALA A 83 -7.56 1.50 16.34
C ALA A 83 -7.71 2.86 17.04
N THR A 84 -6.99 3.09 18.14
CA THR A 84 -6.96 4.37 18.84
C THR A 84 -5.94 5.35 18.26
N GLY A 85 -5.01 4.89 17.40
CA GLY A 85 -3.94 5.69 16.84
C GLY A 85 -2.83 6.04 17.87
N THR A 86 -2.89 5.46 19.06
CA THR A 86 -1.91 5.70 20.14
C THR A 86 -0.61 4.95 19.88
N GLU A 87 -0.69 3.78 19.22
CA GLU A 87 0.46 2.98 18.85
C GLU A 87 0.59 2.87 17.33
N LYS A 88 1.79 3.17 16.83
CA LYS A 88 2.16 3.06 15.42
C LYS A 88 3.40 2.19 15.32
N LEU A 89 3.29 1.09 14.60
CA LEU A 89 4.44 0.23 14.38
C LEU A 89 5.48 0.91 13.48
N PRO A 90 6.77 0.65 13.72
CA PRO A 90 7.82 1.14 12.81
C PRO A 90 7.55 0.67 11.38
N PRO A 91 7.73 1.54 10.36
CA PRO A 91 7.52 1.16 8.97
C PRO A 91 8.40 -0.02 8.57
N PHE A 92 7.79 -1.00 7.90
CA PHE A 92 8.49 -2.17 7.39
C PHE A 92 8.74 -2.01 5.89
N PHE A 93 10.01 -1.97 5.49
CA PHE A 93 10.43 -1.75 4.11
C PHE A 93 10.78 -3.07 3.42
N ILE A 94 10.27 -3.26 2.21
CA ILE A 94 10.56 -4.42 1.38
C ILE A 94 11.15 -3.96 0.06
N GLY A 95 12.40 -4.31 -0.20
CA GLY A 95 13.10 -4.00 -1.45
C GLY A 95 13.44 -5.25 -2.27
N LYS A 96 14.13 -5.06 -3.37
CA LYS A 96 14.63 -6.17 -4.21
C LYS A 96 15.98 -6.71 -3.76
N SER A 97 16.85 -5.83 -3.29
CA SER A 97 18.23 -6.18 -2.95
C SER A 97 18.35 -6.57 -1.49
N ALA A 98 19.03 -7.69 -1.20
CA ALA A 98 19.37 -8.06 0.16
C ALA A 98 20.35 -7.04 0.81
N LYS A 99 21.20 -6.44 0.01
CA LYS A 99 22.19 -5.45 0.44
C LYS A 99 22.12 -4.20 -0.47
N PRO A 100 21.18 -3.29 -0.22
CA PRO A 100 21.10 -2.05 -1.01
C PRO A 100 22.37 -1.23 -0.88
N ARG A 101 22.85 -0.64 -1.99
CA ARG A 101 24.06 0.18 -1.97
C ARG A 101 23.98 1.37 -1.02
N CYS A 102 22.78 1.97 -0.90
CA CYS A 102 22.55 3.09 0.02
C CYS A 102 22.74 2.73 1.50
N PHE A 103 22.70 1.44 1.86
CA PHE A 103 22.96 0.99 3.23
C PHE A 103 24.43 0.96 3.60
N GLN A 104 25.37 1.18 2.65
CA GLN A 104 26.81 1.22 2.91
C GLN A 104 27.33 0.00 3.69
N LYS A 105 26.87 -1.19 3.31
CA LYS A 105 27.15 -2.51 3.95
C LYS A 105 26.48 -2.73 5.32
N LYS A 106 25.73 -1.76 5.86
CA LYS A 106 24.96 -1.92 7.09
C LYS A 106 23.68 -2.71 6.83
N THR A 107 23.07 -3.23 7.89
CA THR A 107 21.74 -3.84 7.85
C THR A 107 20.65 -2.80 8.13
N GLY A 108 19.39 -3.08 7.81
CA GLY A 108 18.28 -2.22 8.18
C GLY A 108 18.20 -1.98 9.68
N LYS A 109 18.47 -3.01 10.49
CA LYS A 109 18.50 -2.92 11.96
C LYS A 109 19.56 -1.94 12.47
N GLU A 110 20.76 -1.96 11.89
CA GLU A 110 21.83 -1.00 12.24
C GLU A 110 21.51 0.43 11.80
N LEU A 111 20.62 0.58 10.82
CA LEU A 111 20.13 1.87 10.34
C LEU A 111 18.84 2.33 11.05
N GLY A 112 18.31 1.53 11.99
CA GLY A 112 17.16 1.87 12.81
C GLY A 112 15.79 1.62 12.17
N PHE A 113 15.70 0.76 11.14
CA PHE A 113 14.42 0.40 10.52
C PHE A 113 14.34 -1.08 10.13
N TYR A 114 13.11 -1.55 9.96
CA TYR A 114 12.83 -2.93 9.57
C TYR A 114 12.95 -3.06 8.06
N TYR A 115 13.79 -3.99 7.60
CA TYR A 115 14.02 -4.21 6.19
C TYR A 115 14.09 -5.69 5.83
N ARG A 116 13.38 -6.07 4.78
CA ARG A 116 13.45 -7.38 4.14
C ARG A 116 13.56 -7.21 2.63
N ASN A 117 13.79 -8.31 1.95
CA ASN A 117 13.86 -8.30 0.50
C ASN A 117 13.26 -9.54 -0.13
N ASN A 118 12.69 -9.37 -1.32
CA ASN A 118 12.39 -10.46 -2.24
C ASN A 118 12.46 -9.98 -3.69
N LYS A 119 12.44 -10.92 -4.63
CA LYS A 119 12.61 -10.66 -6.06
C LYS A 119 11.65 -9.59 -6.63
N LYS A 120 10.44 -9.49 -6.10
CA LYS A 120 9.41 -8.56 -6.56
C LYS A 120 9.29 -7.31 -5.69
N ALA A 121 9.93 -7.27 -4.54
CA ALA A 121 9.74 -6.26 -3.48
C ALA A 121 8.25 -6.14 -3.08
N TRP A 122 7.57 -7.26 -2.88
CA TRP A 122 6.18 -7.34 -2.47
C TRP A 122 6.05 -7.93 -1.08
N MET A 123 4.99 -7.56 -0.35
CA MET A 123 4.58 -8.28 0.83
C MET A 123 4.18 -9.71 0.44
N THR A 124 4.55 -10.66 1.24
CA THR A 124 4.17 -12.06 1.12
C THR A 124 3.68 -12.56 2.47
N ALA A 125 2.91 -13.65 2.50
CA ALA A 125 2.45 -14.23 3.76
C ALA A 125 3.62 -14.47 4.74
N ILE A 126 4.72 -15.02 4.26
CA ILE A 126 5.93 -15.27 5.07
C ILE A 126 6.48 -13.98 5.71
N LEU A 127 6.52 -12.87 4.96
CA LEU A 127 7.01 -11.59 5.48
C LEU A 127 6.00 -10.90 6.39
N PHE A 128 4.72 -11.20 6.22
CA PHE A 128 3.66 -10.67 7.07
C PHE A 128 3.61 -11.36 8.43
N GLU A 129 3.98 -12.64 8.49
CA GLU A 129 4.02 -13.45 9.72
C GLU A 129 5.29 -13.24 10.58
N GLU A 130 6.31 -12.53 10.07
CA GLU A 130 7.53 -12.18 10.82
C GLU A 130 7.28 -11.11 11.88
#